data_a9cfe5028a9bf2f06f761744e92fecfe
#
_entry.id   a9cfe5028a9bf2f06f761744e92fecfe
#
_cell.length_a   1.000
_cell.length_b   1.000
_cell.length_c   1.000
_cell.angle_alpha   90.00
_cell.angle_beta   90.00
_cell.angle_gamma   90.00
#
_symmetry.space_group_name_H-M   'P 1'
#
loop_
_entity.id
_entity.type
_entity.pdbx_description
1 polymer ?
#
loop_
_entity_poly.entity_id
_entity_poly.type
_entity_poly.pdbx_seq_one_letter_code
_entity_poly.pdbx_strand_id
1 'polypeptide(L)'
;WSWFWYYATGKAQATVEGWRAREAKAGRIYACGSESFGGFPFRFEMNCAAASASFQSNQQPVEIKARNILVAAQVYQPTLLLSEFHGPLTVATPGQAPDLVVNWKLFQSSVRGTPSAPERVSLVLDKPVLDSVTNGNARTLLRANHIEIHGRLAEGSVLSQPVIEVALRLDGALAPDLHPATAQPVDAKIDTVLRGLNDFAPKPWHERFRQIQAAGGRIDVTQARVQQGETIAVGSGSVSINPSGRLQGQLRVTIAGLEPFLKRIGAQQIVQTSPTVDKLAGALDRLSPGLGNVARQQVGANLTAGINMIGEQTTLEGQRAVTLPLRFDDGRTFLGPIPLGD
;
A
#
# COMPACT_ATOMS: atom_id res chain seq x y z
N TRP A 1 -20.30 -38.47 13.28
CA TRP A 1 -19.37 -37.36 13.01
C TRP A 1 -18.74 -37.47 11.62
N SER A 2 -18.16 -38.63 11.26
CA SER A 2 -17.53 -38.86 9.96
C SER A 2 -18.45 -38.56 8.76
N TRP A 3 -19.71 -39.05 8.80
CA TRP A 3 -20.70 -38.75 7.76
C TRP A 3 -20.95 -37.23 7.59
N PHE A 4 -21.08 -36.51 8.71
CA PHE A 4 -21.25 -35.06 8.69
C PHE A 4 -20.04 -34.36 8.05
N TRP A 5 -18.84 -34.78 8.38
CA TRP A 5 -17.62 -34.20 7.82
C TRP A 5 -17.52 -34.40 6.30
N TYR A 6 -17.81 -35.63 5.82
CA TYR A 6 -17.82 -35.90 4.38
C TYR A 6 -18.89 -35.09 3.64
N TYR A 7 -20.09 -34.99 4.22
CA TYR A 7 -21.16 -34.16 3.66
C TYR A 7 -20.73 -32.69 3.57
N ALA A 8 -20.18 -32.13 4.63
CA ALA A 8 -19.76 -30.75 4.72
C ALA A 8 -18.57 -30.45 3.77
N THR A 9 -17.63 -31.40 3.61
CA THR A 9 -16.53 -31.31 2.63
C THR A 9 -17.07 -31.25 1.20
N GLY A 10 -18.03 -32.08 0.86
CA GLY A 10 -18.69 -32.01 -0.46
C GLY A 10 -19.41 -30.68 -0.72
N LYS A 11 -20.02 -30.08 0.30
CA LYS A 11 -20.61 -28.73 0.21
C LYS A 11 -19.54 -27.65 0.04
N ALA A 12 -18.43 -27.74 0.77
CA ALA A 12 -17.33 -26.81 0.63
C ALA A 12 -16.72 -26.86 -0.79
N GLN A 13 -16.50 -28.07 -1.33
CA GLN A 13 -16.05 -28.27 -2.70
C GLN A 13 -17.00 -27.64 -3.71
N ALA A 14 -18.29 -27.93 -3.65
CA ALA A 14 -19.30 -27.33 -4.54
C ALA A 14 -19.34 -25.80 -4.44
N THR A 15 -19.09 -25.24 -3.23
CA THR A 15 -19.00 -23.79 -3.02
C THR A 15 -17.79 -23.20 -3.76
N VAL A 16 -16.62 -23.83 -3.67
CA VAL A 16 -15.40 -23.41 -4.37
C VAL A 16 -15.59 -23.48 -5.89
N GLU A 17 -16.15 -24.59 -6.40
CA GLU A 17 -16.45 -24.75 -7.84
C GLU A 17 -17.44 -23.69 -8.34
N GLY A 18 -18.52 -23.44 -7.59
CA GLY A 18 -19.49 -22.39 -7.89
C GLY A 18 -18.88 -20.98 -7.88
N TRP A 19 -17.96 -20.74 -6.96
CA TRP A 19 -17.20 -19.48 -6.92
C TRP A 19 -16.30 -19.36 -8.16
N ARG A 20 -15.49 -20.36 -8.48
CA ARG A 20 -14.63 -20.38 -9.68
C ARG A 20 -15.44 -20.15 -10.96
N ALA A 21 -16.61 -20.75 -11.08
CA ALA A 21 -17.49 -20.58 -12.24
C ALA A 21 -18.00 -19.14 -12.39
N ARG A 22 -18.33 -18.48 -11.26
CA ARG A 22 -18.72 -17.06 -11.28
C ARG A 22 -17.56 -16.16 -11.65
N GLU A 23 -16.38 -16.40 -11.09
CA GLU A 23 -15.17 -15.64 -11.39
C GLU A 23 -14.74 -15.78 -12.86
N ALA A 24 -14.85 -16.99 -13.42
CA ALA A 24 -14.53 -17.25 -14.83
C ALA A 24 -15.44 -16.43 -15.78
N LYS A 25 -16.74 -16.29 -15.45
CA LYS A 25 -17.67 -15.43 -16.21
C LYS A 25 -17.26 -13.96 -16.17
N ALA A 26 -16.51 -13.54 -15.15
CA ALA A 26 -16.00 -12.20 -15.00
C ALA A 26 -14.54 -12.05 -15.54
N GLY A 27 -14.04 -13.03 -16.29
CA GLY A 27 -12.69 -13.02 -16.88
C GLY A 27 -11.57 -13.31 -15.91
N ARG A 28 -11.88 -13.88 -14.73
CA ARG A 28 -10.87 -14.28 -13.72
C ARG A 28 -10.88 -15.80 -13.55
N ILE A 29 -9.85 -16.46 -14.03
CA ILE A 29 -9.75 -17.92 -14.04
C ILE A 29 -8.79 -18.35 -12.94
N TYR A 30 -9.28 -19.15 -11.99
CA TYR A 30 -8.50 -19.72 -10.90
C TYR A 30 -8.39 -21.24 -11.08
N ALA A 31 -7.17 -21.77 -11.12
CA ALA A 31 -6.92 -23.19 -11.34
C ALA A 31 -5.85 -23.73 -10.38
N CYS A 32 -5.90 -25.04 -10.16
CA CYS A 32 -4.89 -25.82 -9.48
C CYS A 32 -4.37 -26.90 -10.43
N GLY A 33 -3.07 -27.16 -10.45
CA GLY A 33 -2.51 -28.30 -11.13
C GLY A 33 -2.97 -29.63 -10.50
N SER A 34 -3.08 -29.65 -9.16
CA SER A 34 -3.77 -30.71 -8.43
C SER A 34 -4.45 -30.11 -7.20
N GLU A 35 -5.57 -30.73 -6.80
CA GLU A 35 -6.38 -30.30 -5.68
C GLU A 35 -6.70 -31.47 -4.77
N SER A 36 -6.58 -31.27 -3.46
CA SER A 36 -6.96 -32.27 -2.47
C SER A 36 -7.70 -31.62 -1.29
N PHE A 37 -8.64 -32.38 -0.74
CA PHE A 37 -9.41 -31.98 0.44
C PHE A 37 -9.07 -32.92 1.60
N GLY A 38 -8.92 -32.35 2.81
CA GLY A 38 -8.52 -33.08 4.01
C GLY A 38 -8.94 -32.38 5.30
N GLY A 39 -8.25 -32.69 6.41
CA GLY A 39 -8.45 -32.04 7.70
C GLY A 39 -9.42 -32.72 8.66
N PHE A 40 -9.90 -33.96 8.34
CA PHE A 40 -10.73 -34.75 9.24
C PHE A 40 -10.06 -34.91 10.61
N PRO A 41 -10.82 -34.84 11.72
CA PRO A 41 -12.27 -34.61 11.80
C PRO A 41 -12.64 -33.14 12.16
N PHE A 42 -11.68 -32.24 12.44
CA PHE A 42 -11.97 -30.95 13.10
C PHE A 42 -11.84 -29.73 12.18
N ARG A 43 -11.33 -29.91 10.98
CA ARG A 43 -11.15 -28.83 10.01
C ARG A 43 -11.41 -29.28 8.59
N PHE A 44 -11.65 -28.32 7.72
CA PHE A 44 -11.67 -28.50 6.29
C PHE A 44 -10.38 -27.89 5.75
N GLU A 45 -9.64 -28.66 4.96
CA GLU A 45 -8.44 -28.18 4.30
C GLU A 45 -8.59 -28.41 2.81
N MET A 46 -8.27 -27.37 2.03
CA MET A 46 -8.11 -27.46 0.58
C MET A 46 -6.64 -27.13 0.26
N ASN A 47 -5.98 -28.07 -0.35
CA ASN A 47 -4.61 -27.90 -0.83
C ASN A 47 -4.62 -27.78 -2.36
N CYS A 48 -4.15 -26.66 -2.88
CA CYS A 48 -4.07 -26.33 -4.30
C CYS A 48 -2.60 -26.26 -4.72
N ALA A 49 -2.07 -27.31 -5.30
CA ALA A 49 -0.72 -27.33 -5.83
C ALA A 49 -0.68 -26.72 -7.24
N ALA A 50 0.45 -26.08 -7.60
CA ALA A 50 0.60 -25.32 -8.83
C ALA A 50 -0.60 -24.37 -9.07
N ALA A 51 -0.91 -23.57 -8.05
CA ALA A 51 -2.01 -22.63 -8.10
C ALA A 51 -1.75 -21.54 -9.16
N SER A 52 -2.77 -21.22 -9.93
CA SER A 52 -2.71 -20.14 -10.93
C SER A 52 -3.98 -19.28 -10.91
N ALA A 53 -3.80 -17.99 -11.20
CA ALA A 53 -4.87 -17.04 -11.41
C ALA A 53 -4.59 -16.25 -12.70
N SER A 54 -5.50 -16.30 -13.66
CA SER A 54 -5.39 -15.60 -14.93
C SER A 54 -6.48 -14.54 -15.02
N PHE A 55 -6.06 -13.31 -15.28
CA PHE A 55 -6.93 -12.15 -15.42
C PHE A 55 -6.96 -11.73 -16.89
N GLN A 56 -8.11 -11.93 -17.52
CA GLN A 56 -8.32 -11.52 -18.91
C GLN A 56 -8.72 -10.05 -18.93
N SER A 57 -7.77 -9.17 -19.25
CA SER A 57 -8.02 -7.75 -19.49
C SER A 57 -7.86 -7.46 -20.98
N ASN A 58 -8.68 -6.55 -21.53
CA ASN A 58 -8.58 -6.13 -22.93
C ASN A 58 -7.28 -5.39 -23.23
N GLN A 59 -6.54 -4.95 -22.22
CA GLN A 59 -5.29 -4.20 -22.40
C GLN A 59 -4.04 -5.04 -22.18
N GLN A 60 -3.97 -5.81 -21.11
CA GLN A 60 -2.85 -6.70 -20.80
C GLN A 60 -3.34 -7.87 -19.96
N PRO A 61 -3.37 -9.09 -20.49
CA PRO A 61 -3.68 -10.27 -19.69
C PRO A 61 -2.52 -10.54 -18.72
N VAL A 62 -2.86 -10.90 -17.47
CA VAL A 62 -1.89 -11.19 -16.40
C VAL A 62 -2.14 -12.59 -15.88
N GLU A 63 -1.07 -13.35 -15.72
CA GLU A 63 -1.07 -14.65 -15.07
C GLU A 63 -0.23 -14.59 -13.79
N ILE A 64 -0.82 -15.03 -12.67
CA ILE A 64 -0.15 -15.16 -11.38
C ILE A 64 -0.07 -16.63 -11.04
N LYS A 65 1.11 -17.12 -10.65
CA LYS A 65 1.31 -18.50 -10.21
C LYS A 65 1.93 -18.55 -8.82
N ALA A 66 1.50 -19.52 -8.03
CA ALA A 66 2.12 -19.86 -6.75
C ALA A 66 2.37 -21.36 -6.68
N ARG A 67 3.40 -21.78 -5.93
CA ARG A 67 3.75 -23.19 -5.80
C ARG A 67 2.61 -23.97 -5.18
N ASN A 68 2.05 -23.47 -4.10
CA ASN A 68 0.97 -24.12 -3.38
C ASN A 68 0.19 -23.11 -2.54
N ILE A 69 -1.11 -23.36 -2.38
CA ILE A 69 -1.98 -22.61 -1.47
C ILE A 69 -2.73 -23.62 -0.63
N LEU A 70 -2.57 -23.52 0.69
CA LEU A 70 -3.35 -24.27 1.66
C LEU A 70 -4.42 -23.33 2.24
N VAL A 71 -5.69 -23.73 2.14
CA VAL A 71 -6.81 -23.00 2.77
C VAL A 71 -7.45 -23.91 3.80
N ALA A 72 -7.63 -23.44 5.02
CA ALA A 72 -8.22 -24.18 6.12
C ALA A 72 -9.34 -23.40 6.80
N ALA A 73 -10.39 -24.11 7.21
CA ALA A 73 -11.44 -23.62 8.08
C ALA A 73 -11.75 -24.66 9.17
N GLN A 74 -12.03 -24.19 10.37
CA GLN A 74 -12.44 -25.09 11.47
C GLN A 74 -13.92 -25.43 11.33
N VAL A 75 -14.28 -26.69 11.58
CA VAL A 75 -15.66 -27.17 11.46
C VAL A 75 -16.64 -26.37 12.34
N TYR A 76 -16.18 -25.93 13.50
CA TYR A 76 -16.97 -25.13 14.45
C TYR A 76 -16.87 -23.61 14.20
N GLN A 77 -16.03 -23.17 13.27
CA GLN A 77 -15.90 -21.77 12.87
C GLN A 77 -15.66 -21.66 11.34
N PRO A 78 -16.61 -22.11 10.52
CA PRO A 78 -16.44 -22.23 9.07
C PRO A 78 -16.36 -20.88 8.34
N THR A 79 -16.72 -19.79 9.02
CA THR A 79 -16.63 -18.41 8.49
C THR A 79 -15.27 -17.77 8.69
N LEU A 80 -14.31 -18.45 9.34
CA LEU A 80 -12.93 -18.02 9.44
C LEU A 80 -12.06 -18.92 8.55
N LEU A 81 -11.64 -18.38 7.41
CA LEU A 81 -10.70 -19.01 6.49
C LEU A 81 -9.28 -18.56 6.82
N LEU A 82 -8.39 -19.51 6.99
CA LEU A 82 -6.95 -19.28 7.11
C LEU A 82 -6.29 -19.82 5.86
N SER A 83 -5.40 -19.03 5.26
CA SER A 83 -4.67 -19.49 4.08
C SER A 83 -3.17 -19.30 4.27
N GLU A 84 -2.40 -20.28 3.79
CA GLU A 84 -0.95 -20.22 3.73
C GLU A 84 -0.52 -20.37 2.28
N PHE A 85 0.35 -19.44 1.85
CA PHE A 85 0.85 -19.39 0.48
C PHE A 85 2.31 -19.84 0.48
N HIS A 86 2.64 -20.83 -0.33
CA HIS A 86 4.00 -21.30 -0.54
C HIS A 86 4.56 -20.75 -1.85
N GLY A 87 5.63 -19.98 -1.72
CA GLY A 87 6.28 -19.30 -2.83
C GLY A 87 7.19 -20.18 -3.67
N PRO A 88 7.76 -19.60 -4.72
CA PRO A 88 7.58 -18.22 -5.13
C PRO A 88 6.21 -17.94 -5.73
N LEU A 89 5.77 -16.66 -5.67
CA LEU A 89 4.69 -16.16 -6.52
C LEU A 89 5.32 -15.47 -7.71
N THR A 90 4.85 -15.80 -8.91
CA THR A 90 5.32 -15.18 -10.15
C THR A 90 4.19 -14.46 -10.85
N VAL A 91 4.50 -13.32 -11.47
CA VAL A 91 3.57 -12.54 -12.30
C VAL A 91 4.15 -12.46 -13.70
N ALA A 92 3.36 -12.81 -14.70
CA ALA A 92 3.77 -12.84 -16.10
C ALA A 92 2.62 -12.45 -17.03
N THR A 93 2.93 -12.09 -18.26
CA THR A 93 1.98 -12.20 -19.36
C THR A 93 1.81 -13.69 -19.69
N PRO A 94 0.57 -14.19 -19.94
CA PRO A 94 0.36 -15.60 -20.25
C PRO A 94 1.28 -16.12 -21.35
N GLY A 95 1.97 -17.23 -21.08
CA GLY A 95 2.91 -17.84 -22.01
C GLY A 95 4.30 -17.21 -22.07
N GLN A 96 4.58 -16.19 -21.28
CA GLN A 96 5.90 -15.54 -21.20
C GLN A 96 6.63 -15.88 -19.89
N ALA A 97 7.93 -15.57 -19.87
CA ALA A 97 8.71 -15.64 -18.63
C ALA A 97 8.17 -14.61 -17.59
N PRO A 98 8.35 -14.88 -16.28
CA PRO A 98 7.91 -13.96 -15.26
C PRO A 98 8.60 -12.61 -15.34
N ASP A 99 7.81 -11.53 -15.24
CA ASP A 99 8.28 -10.15 -15.12
C ASP A 99 8.56 -9.78 -13.65
N LEU A 100 7.79 -10.39 -12.72
CA LEU A 100 7.94 -10.17 -11.30
C LEU A 100 7.96 -11.52 -10.57
N VAL A 101 8.80 -11.59 -9.54
CA VAL A 101 8.91 -12.73 -8.63
C VAL A 101 8.85 -12.22 -7.19
N VAL A 102 7.95 -12.80 -6.40
CA VAL A 102 7.84 -12.50 -4.98
C VAL A 102 8.22 -13.72 -4.17
N ASN A 103 9.20 -13.58 -3.31
CA ASN A 103 9.63 -14.61 -2.36
C ASN A 103 9.31 -14.13 -0.93
N TRP A 104 9.14 -15.07 0.01
CA TRP A 104 8.91 -14.81 1.42
C TRP A 104 9.29 -16.02 2.27
N LYS A 105 9.46 -15.80 3.57
CA LYS A 105 9.60 -16.89 4.54
C LYS A 105 8.25 -17.46 4.96
N LEU A 106 7.27 -16.57 5.20
CA LEU A 106 5.89 -16.89 5.54
C LEU A 106 4.97 -15.92 4.82
N PHE A 107 3.90 -16.43 4.21
CA PHE A 107 2.78 -15.62 3.75
C PHE A 107 1.48 -16.28 4.16
N GLN A 108 0.74 -15.60 5.02
CA GLN A 108 -0.54 -16.07 5.53
C GLN A 108 -1.62 -15.03 5.32
N SER A 109 -2.83 -15.49 5.13
CA SER A 109 -4.02 -14.65 5.18
C SER A 109 -5.09 -15.24 6.07
N SER A 110 -5.91 -14.36 6.64
CA SER A 110 -7.16 -14.75 7.29
C SER A 110 -8.30 -13.92 6.75
N VAL A 111 -9.41 -14.58 6.47
CA VAL A 111 -10.65 -13.94 6.02
C VAL A 111 -11.77 -14.37 6.94
N ARG A 112 -12.42 -13.42 7.60
CA ARG A 112 -13.63 -13.63 8.38
C ARG A 112 -14.84 -13.14 7.60
N GLY A 113 -15.93 -13.89 7.68
CA GLY A 113 -17.17 -13.65 6.96
C GLY A 113 -17.46 -14.77 5.96
N THR A 114 -18.42 -14.56 5.09
CA THR A 114 -18.68 -15.48 3.98
C THR A 114 -17.92 -15.02 2.74
N PRO A 115 -17.70 -15.91 1.74
CA PRO A 115 -17.06 -15.50 0.49
C PRO A 115 -17.74 -14.37 -0.25
N SER A 116 -19.06 -14.21 -0.05
CA SER A 116 -19.87 -13.13 -0.62
C SER A 116 -19.97 -11.88 0.27
N ALA A 117 -19.58 -11.98 1.53
CA ALA A 117 -19.64 -10.90 2.52
C ALA A 117 -18.47 -10.99 3.50
N PRO A 118 -17.23 -10.70 3.06
CA PRO A 118 -16.10 -10.64 3.94
C PRO A 118 -16.23 -9.45 4.89
N GLU A 119 -16.00 -9.69 6.19
CA GLU A 119 -16.06 -8.68 7.25
C GLU A 119 -14.67 -8.16 7.62
N ARG A 120 -13.69 -9.05 7.59
CA ARG A 120 -12.30 -8.75 7.92
C ARG A 120 -11.36 -9.59 7.07
N VAL A 121 -10.31 -8.95 6.59
CA VAL A 121 -9.20 -9.59 5.88
C VAL A 121 -7.89 -9.18 6.55
N SER A 122 -7.01 -10.13 6.77
CA SER A 122 -5.64 -9.86 7.25
C SER A 122 -4.65 -10.60 6.39
N LEU A 123 -3.54 -9.94 6.08
CA LEU A 123 -2.40 -10.48 5.34
C LEU A 123 -1.15 -10.26 6.19
N VAL A 124 -0.32 -11.28 6.29
CA VAL A 124 0.96 -11.25 7.01
C VAL A 124 2.04 -11.86 6.13
N LEU A 125 3.12 -11.11 5.92
CA LEU A 125 4.28 -11.55 5.15
C LEU A 125 5.56 -11.36 5.97
N ASP A 126 6.31 -12.44 6.15
CA ASP A 126 7.64 -12.41 6.75
C ASP A 126 8.71 -12.46 5.66
N LYS A 127 9.65 -11.54 5.75
CA LYS A 127 10.81 -11.40 4.84
C LYS A 127 10.42 -11.43 3.37
N PRO A 128 9.40 -10.63 2.95
CA PRO A 128 9.07 -10.53 1.53
C PRO A 128 10.20 -9.87 0.75
N VAL A 129 10.45 -10.41 -0.45
CA VAL A 129 11.35 -9.84 -1.45
C VAL A 129 10.62 -9.83 -2.78
N LEU A 130 10.49 -8.66 -3.37
CA LEU A 130 9.92 -8.46 -4.72
C LEU A 130 11.06 -8.15 -5.68
N ASP A 131 11.24 -9.03 -6.65
CA ASP A 131 12.22 -8.87 -7.71
C ASP A 131 11.52 -8.61 -9.05
N SER A 132 12.03 -7.67 -9.82
CA SER A 132 11.75 -7.54 -11.26
C SER A 132 12.74 -8.42 -12.03
N VAL A 133 12.23 -9.14 -13.02
CA VAL A 133 13.05 -10.01 -13.87
C VAL A 133 13.01 -9.49 -15.29
N THR A 134 14.17 -9.12 -15.82
CA THR A 134 14.31 -8.64 -17.20
C THR A 134 15.46 -9.41 -17.87
N ASN A 135 15.15 -10.11 -18.96
CA ASN A 135 16.13 -10.93 -19.69
C ASN A 135 16.87 -11.96 -18.79
N GLY A 136 16.15 -12.55 -17.82
CA GLY A 136 16.70 -13.53 -16.87
C GLY A 136 17.51 -12.92 -15.72
N ASN A 137 17.71 -11.60 -15.66
CA ASN A 137 18.36 -10.92 -14.57
C ASN A 137 17.31 -10.42 -13.56
N ALA A 138 17.49 -10.81 -12.29
CA ALA A 138 16.65 -10.35 -11.20
C ALA A 138 17.22 -9.07 -10.58
N ARG A 139 16.33 -8.09 -10.33
CA ARG A 139 16.63 -6.84 -9.62
C ARG A 139 15.61 -6.67 -8.50
N THR A 140 16.08 -6.55 -7.28
CA THR A 140 15.20 -6.36 -6.12
C THR A 140 14.62 -4.96 -6.11
N LEU A 141 13.30 -4.88 -6.20
CA LEU A 141 12.53 -3.63 -6.14
C LEU A 141 12.14 -3.27 -4.70
N LEU A 142 11.79 -4.28 -3.90
CA LEU A 142 11.34 -4.10 -2.53
C LEU A 142 11.74 -5.31 -1.67
N ARG A 143 12.15 -5.04 -0.44
CA ARG A 143 12.26 -6.05 0.61
C ARG A 143 11.83 -5.48 1.95
N ALA A 144 11.35 -6.31 2.85
CA ALA A 144 11.02 -5.93 4.22
C ALA A 144 11.31 -7.09 5.18
N ASN A 145 11.39 -6.78 6.47
CA ASN A 145 11.44 -7.83 7.50
C ASN A 145 10.05 -8.41 7.74
N HIS A 146 9.05 -7.53 7.82
CA HIS A 146 7.67 -7.92 8.12
C HIS A 146 6.68 -6.91 7.51
N ILE A 147 5.57 -7.43 6.99
CA ILE A 147 4.45 -6.62 6.47
C ILE A 147 3.15 -7.21 7.00
N GLU A 148 2.30 -6.37 7.58
CA GLU A 148 0.92 -6.71 7.92
C GLU A 148 -0.04 -5.73 7.28
N ILE A 149 -1.13 -6.24 6.74
CA ILE A 149 -2.23 -5.46 6.21
C ILE A 149 -3.53 -6.03 6.77
N HIS A 150 -4.30 -5.20 7.47
CA HIS A 150 -5.58 -5.58 8.03
C HIS A 150 -6.66 -4.66 7.49
N GLY A 151 -7.70 -5.25 6.91
CA GLY A 151 -8.91 -4.55 6.46
C GLY A 151 -10.12 -5.01 7.25
N ARG A 152 -10.96 -4.09 7.68
CA ARG A 152 -12.22 -4.37 8.37
C ARG A 152 -13.34 -3.51 7.80
N LEU A 153 -14.49 -4.13 7.55
CA LEU A 153 -15.73 -3.41 7.25
C LEU A 153 -16.21 -2.74 8.55
N ALA A 154 -16.19 -1.40 8.58
CA ALA A 154 -16.63 -0.62 9.73
C ALA A 154 -18.11 -0.25 9.66
N GLU A 155 -18.58 0.14 8.46
CA GLU A 155 -19.96 0.55 8.20
C GLU A 155 -20.39 0.08 6.81
N GLY A 156 -21.71 -0.01 6.59
CA GLY A 156 -22.29 -0.44 5.33
C GLY A 156 -22.20 -1.95 5.11
N SER A 157 -22.18 -2.37 3.87
CA SER A 157 -21.98 -3.75 3.46
C SER A 157 -21.08 -3.83 2.23
N VAL A 158 -20.54 -5.01 1.95
CA VAL A 158 -19.70 -5.23 0.74
C VAL A 158 -20.42 -4.90 -0.56
N LEU A 159 -21.76 -4.88 -0.56
CA LEU A 159 -22.60 -4.59 -1.71
C LEU A 159 -23.14 -3.14 -1.73
N SER A 160 -23.01 -2.41 -0.62
CA SER A 160 -23.59 -1.06 -0.50
C SER A 160 -22.78 -0.19 0.45
N GLN A 161 -22.18 0.84 -0.10
CA GLN A 161 -21.47 1.94 0.60
C GLN A 161 -20.55 1.45 1.73
N PRO A 162 -19.63 0.53 1.49
CA PRO A 162 -18.71 0.05 2.50
C PRO A 162 -17.78 1.17 2.97
N VAL A 163 -17.65 1.28 4.29
CA VAL A 163 -16.58 2.04 4.95
C VAL A 163 -15.57 1.04 5.49
N ILE A 164 -14.31 1.19 5.11
CA ILE A 164 -13.26 0.24 5.44
C ILE A 164 -12.20 0.90 6.32
N GLU A 165 -11.92 0.29 7.45
CA GLU A 165 -10.71 0.56 8.20
C GLU A 165 -9.58 -0.30 7.67
N VAL A 166 -8.43 0.33 7.41
CA VAL A 166 -7.22 -0.35 6.95
C VAL A 166 -6.08 0.00 7.88
N ALA A 167 -5.43 -1.02 8.42
CA ALA A 167 -4.21 -0.89 9.19
C ALA A 167 -3.05 -1.52 8.41
N LEU A 168 -1.97 -0.75 8.22
CA LEU A 168 -0.72 -1.18 7.62
C LEU A 168 0.40 -1.14 8.65
N ARG A 169 1.18 -2.20 8.71
CA ARG A 169 2.41 -2.29 9.51
C ARG A 169 3.55 -2.73 8.59
N LEU A 170 4.62 -1.96 8.58
CA LEU A 170 5.84 -2.26 7.84
C LEU A 170 7.01 -2.25 8.81
N ASP A 171 7.88 -3.23 8.72
CA ASP A 171 9.12 -3.30 9.47
C ASP A 171 10.30 -3.49 8.51
N GLY A 172 11.26 -2.58 8.59
CA GLY A 172 12.48 -2.60 7.81
C GLY A 172 12.29 -2.61 6.30
N ALA A 173 11.29 -1.90 5.79
CA ALA A 173 11.01 -1.86 4.36
C ALA A 173 12.06 -1.04 3.61
N LEU A 174 12.55 -1.58 2.50
CA LEU A 174 13.56 -0.99 1.60
C LEU A 174 13.04 -1.07 0.16
N ALA A 175 13.08 0.05 -0.54
CA ALA A 175 12.71 0.12 -1.96
C ALA A 175 13.56 1.20 -2.69
N PRO A 176 14.88 0.98 -2.84
CA PRO A 176 15.83 2.00 -3.29
C PRO A 176 15.54 2.52 -4.70
N ASP A 177 14.88 1.71 -5.51
CA ASP A 177 14.53 2.07 -6.89
C ASP A 177 13.28 2.94 -7.00
N LEU A 178 12.46 3.02 -5.96
CA LEU A 178 11.29 3.90 -5.96
C LEU A 178 11.67 5.33 -5.64
N HIS A 179 12.53 5.53 -4.65
CA HIS A 179 13.00 6.86 -4.25
C HIS A 179 14.28 6.75 -3.42
N PRO A 180 15.26 7.64 -3.56
CA PRO A 180 16.49 7.62 -2.74
C PRO A 180 16.24 7.59 -1.23
N ALA A 181 15.16 8.23 -0.76
CA ALA A 181 14.77 8.19 0.64
C ALA A 181 14.40 6.79 1.13
N THR A 182 13.96 5.88 0.27
CA THR A 182 13.61 4.49 0.61
C THR A 182 14.77 3.50 0.45
N ALA A 183 15.98 4.02 0.22
CA ALA A 183 17.23 3.22 0.21
C ALA A 183 17.70 2.81 1.62
N GLN A 184 17.12 3.39 2.67
CA GLN A 184 17.34 3.00 4.06
C GLN A 184 16.08 2.36 4.64
N PRO A 185 16.18 1.45 5.62
CA PRO A 185 15.03 0.80 6.22
C PRO A 185 14.02 1.80 6.77
N VAL A 186 12.75 1.55 6.48
CA VAL A 186 11.60 2.34 6.94
C VAL A 186 10.67 1.44 7.72
N ASP A 187 10.32 1.87 8.92
CA ASP A 187 9.24 1.30 9.72
C ASP A 187 8.01 2.20 9.61
N ALA A 188 6.84 1.62 9.43
CA ALA A 188 5.61 2.38 9.34
C ALA A 188 4.43 1.67 10.03
N LYS A 189 3.61 2.47 10.72
CA LYS A 189 2.32 2.07 11.27
C LYS A 189 1.30 3.10 10.82
N ILE A 190 0.34 2.67 10.00
CA ILE A 190 -0.63 3.58 9.38
C ILE A 190 -2.02 2.98 9.55
N ASP A 191 -2.91 3.74 10.16
CA ASP A 191 -4.31 3.39 10.35
C ASP A 191 -5.15 4.41 9.58
N THR A 192 -6.04 3.91 8.71
CA THR A 192 -6.85 4.74 7.81
C THR A 192 -8.28 4.26 7.75
N VAL A 193 -9.17 5.17 7.36
CA VAL A 193 -10.57 4.86 7.03
C VAL A 193 -10.81 5.27 5.58
N LEU A 194 -11.15 4.31 4.74
CA LEU A 194 -11.51 4.54 3.33
C LEU A 194 -13.02 4.70 3.21
N ARG A 195 -13.46 5.81 2.61
CA ARG A 195 -14.86 6.15 2.34
C ARG A 195 -15.09 6.44 0.86
N GLY A 196 -16.33 6.36 0.41
CA GLY A 196 -16.70 6.66 -0.98
C GLY A 196 -16.57 5.49 -1.93
N LEU A 197 -16.59 4.27 -1.42
CA LEU A 197 -16.83 3.07 -2.21
C LEU A 197 -18.34 2.82 -2.30
N ASN A 198 -18.83 2.45 -3.49
CA ASN A 198 -20.23 2.04 -3.64
C ASN A 198 -20.43 0.56 -3.30
N ASP A 199 -19.44 -0.27 -3.64
CA ASP A 199 -19.46 -1.72 -3.45
C ASP A 199 -18.02 -2.29 -3.50
N PHE A 200 -17.88 -3.61 -3.24
CA PHE A 200 -16.66 -4.38 -3.47
C PHE A 200 -16.70 -5.24 -4.73
N ALA A 201 -17.67 -5.05 -5.61
CA ALA A 201 -17.71 -5.82 -6.85
C ALA A 201 -16.39 -5.65 -7.61
N PRO A 202 -15.78 -6.73 -8.10
CA PRO A 202 -14.58 -6.65 -8.90
C PRO A 202 -14.82 -5.81 -10.16
N LYS A 203 -14.04 -4.74 -10.31
CA LYS A 203 -14.12 -3.80 -11.44
C LYS A 203 -12.72 -3.44 -11.91
N PRO A 204 -12.53 -3.08 -13.18
CA PRO A 204 -11.28 -2.50 -13.66
C PRO A 204 -10.89 -1.29 -12.82
N TRP A 205 -9.58 -1.10 -12.57
CA TRP A 205 -9.11 -0.05 -11.68
C TRP A 205 -9.56 1.35 -12.10
N HIS A 206 -9.54 1.66 -13.39
CA HIS A 206 -9.97 2.96 -13.92
C HIS A 206 -11.46 3.24 -13.68
N GLU A 207 -12.30 2.21 -13.66
CA GLU A 207 -13.73 2.33 -13.34
C GLU A 207 -13.93 2.53 -11.84
N ARG A 208 -13.21 1.74 -11.01
CA ARG A 208 -13.22 1.89 -9.56
C ARG A 208 -12.75 3.29 -9.13
N PHE A 209 -11.70 3.79 -9.76
CA PHE A 209 -11.17 5.12 -9.51
C PHE A 209 -12.19 6.23 -9.81
N ARG A 210 -12.84 6.18 -10.98
CA ARG A 210 -13.92 7.12 -11.33
C ARG A 210 -15.11 7.04 -10.37
N GLN A 211 -15.44 5.85 -9.91
CA GLN A 211 -16.51 5.64 -8.93
C GLN A 211 -16.16 6.32 -7.58
N ILE A 212 -14.95 6.08 -7.06
CA ILE A 212 -14.47 6.70 -5.82
C ILE A 212 -14.47 8.23 -5.96
N GLN A 213 -14.00 8.73 -7.09
CA GLN A 213 -13.97 10.16 -7.39
C GLN A 213 -15.39 10.77 -7.42
N ALA A 214 -16.33 10.16 -8.16
CA ALA A 214 -17.71 10.62 -8.26
C ALA A 214 -18.46 10.57 -6.92
N ALA A 215 -18.11 9.63 -6.03
CA ALA A 215 -18.69 9.51 -4.70
C ALA A 215 -18.03 10.45 -3.67
N GLY A 216 -17.11 11.33 -4.08
CA GLY A 216 -16.34 12.18 -3.15
C GLY A 216 -15.49 11.35 -2.18
N GLY A 217 -14.93 10.24 -2.70
CA GLY A 217 -14.16 9.31 -1.89
C GLY A 217 -12.94 9.95 -1.24
N ARG A 218 -12.66 9.53 -0.01
CA ARG A 218 -11.55 10.04 0.77
C ARG A 218 -10.93 8.96 1.64
N ILE A 219 -9.67 9.18 1.97
CA ILE A 219 -8.90 8.41 2.93
C ILE A 219 -8.67 9.30 4.15
N ASP A 220 -9.27 8.94 5.27
CA ASP A 220 -9.02 9.59 6.55
C ASP A 220 -7.85 8.84 7.21
N VAL A 221 -6.69 9.46 7.31
CA VAL A 221 -5.53 8.95 8.06
C VAL A 221 -5.78 9.28 9.53
N THR A 222 -6.20 8.28 10.29
CA THR A 222 -6.50 8.45 11.72
C THR A 222 -5.22 8.51 12.54
N GLN A 223 -4.22 7.74 12.14
CA GLN A 223 -2.89 7.73 12.73
C GLN A 223 -1.89 7.23 11.68
N ALA A 224 -0.80 7.95 11.52
CA ALA A 224 0.38 7.47 10.81
C ALA A 224 1.60 7.71 11.68
N ARG A 225 2.50 6.73 11.76
CA ARG A 225 3.83 6.84 12.34
C ARG A 225 4.82 6.20 11.38
N VAL A 226 5.80 6.96 10.96
CA VAL A 226 6.88 6.50 10.09
C VAL A 226 8.19 6.80 10.77
N GLN A 227 9.07 5.83 10.80
CA GLN A 227 10.42 5.98 11.38
C GLN A 227 11.47 5.52 10.37
N GLN A 228 12.53 6.29 10.27
CA GLN A 228 13.70 5.96 9.48
C GLN A 228 14.96 6.48 10.18
N GLY A 229 15.73 5.58 10.79
CA GLY A 229 16.81 5.94 11.67
C GLY A 229 16.32 6.81 12.84
N GLU A 230 16.92 7.99 13.01
CA GLU A 230 16.53 8.94 14.07
C GLU A 230 15.36 9.83 13.70
N THR A 231 14.90 9.83 12.44
CA THR A 231 13.75 10.61 12.00
C THR A 231 12.46 9.88 12.33
N ILE A 232 11.58 10.53 13.07
CA ILE A 232 10.24 10.03 13.39
C ILE A 232 9.22 11.06 12.89
N ALA A 233 8.26 10.60 12.13
CA ALA A 233 7.13 11.41 11.69
C ALA A 233 5.82 10.77 12.15
N VAL A 234 4.94 11.56 12.74
CA VAL A 234 3.56 11.15 13.04
C VAL A 234 2.61 12.11 12.36
N GLY A 235 1.46 11.60 11.93
CA GLY A 235 0.50 12.45 11.23
C GLY A 235 -0.91 11.91 11.24
N SER A 236 -1.87 12.80 11.00
CA SER A 236 -3.27 12.49 10.78
C SER A 236 -3.91 13.55 9.89
N GLY A 237 -5.07 13.23 9.29
CA GLY A 237 -5.78 14.14 8.41
C GLY A 237 -6.56 13.40 7.35
N SER A 238 -6.87 14.07 6.24
CA SER A 238 -7.71 13.50 5.19
C SER A 238 -7.19 13.85 3.80
N VAL A 239 -7.24 12.87 2.90
CA VAL A 239 -6.85 13.01 1.50
C VAL A 239 -7.97 12.48 0.62
N SER A 240 -8.30 13.20 -0.44
CA SER A 240 -9.30 12.85 -1.45
C SER A 240 -8.75 12.99 -2.85
N ILE A 241 -9.57 12.65 -3.85
CA ILE A 241 -9.22 12.81 -5.26
C ILE A 241 -10.16 13.89 -5.82
N ASN A 242 -9.58 14.94 -6.41
CA ASN A 242 -10.36 16.00 -7.03
C ASN A 242 -10.99 15.56 -8.37
N PRO A 243 -11.88 16.36 -8.97
CA PRO A 243 -12.49 16.04 -10.27
C PRO A 243 -11.48 15.81 -11.41
N SER A 244 -10.29 16.38 -11.32
CA SER A 244 -9.20 16.17 -12.29
C SER A 244 -8.42 14.86 -12.07
N GLY A 245 -8.78 14.06 -11.07
CA GLY A 245 -8.09 12.80 -10.73
C GLY A 245 -6.80 12.98 -9.93
N ARG A 246 -6.57 14.15 -9.35
CA ARG A 246 -5.37 14.48 -8.59
C ARG A 246 -5.64 14.47 -7.09
N LEU A 247 -4.59 14.24 -6.30
CA LEU A 247 -4.69 14.26 -4.85
C LEU A 247 -4.99 15.68 -4.35
N GLN A 248 -5.90 15.77 -3.38
CA GLN A 248 -6.29 16.97 -2.68
C GLN A 248 -6.52 16.66 -1.20
N GLY A 249 -6.08 17.53 -0.30
CA GLY A 249 -6.30 17.34 1.13
C GLY A 249 -5.14 17.85 1.97
N GLN A 250 -5.19 17.51 3.24
CA GLN A 250 -4.17 17.95 4.20
C GLN A 250 -4.00 16.92 5.31
N LEU A 251 -2.76 16.68 5.68
CA LEU A 251 -2.38 15.98 6.89
C LEU A 251 -1.65 16.97 7.81
N ARG A 252 -1.85 16.85 9.12
CA ARG A 252 -1.01 17.48 10.12
C ARG A 252 0.11 16.50 10.47
N VAL A 253 1.36 16.89 10.22
CA VAL A 253 2.52 16.02 10.41
C VAL A 253 3.46 16.64 11.42
N THR A 254 3.84 15.88 12.44
CA THR A 254 4.86 16.25 13.43
C THR A 254 6.12 15.43 13.16
N ILE A 255 7.25 16.10 12.98
CA ILE A 255 8.53 15.48 12.59
C ILE A 255 9.58 15.79 13.66
N ALA A 256 10.14 14.72 14.23
CA ALA A 256 11.41 14.77 14.99
C ALA A 256 12.56 14.38 14.05
N GLY A 257 13.74 15.00 14.22
CA GLY A 257 14.84 14.80 13.30
C GLY A 257 14.62 15.44 11.94
N LEU A 258 14.08 16.67 11.92
CA LEU A 258 13.73 17.41 10.71
C LEU A 258 14.92 17.61 9.76
N GLU A 259 16.11 17.94 10.28
CA GLU A 259 17.29 18.22 9.46
C GLU A 259 17.77 16.99 8.65
N PRO A 260 17.97 15.80 9.26
CA PRO A 260 18.23 14.58 8.51
C PRO A 260 17.16 14.25 7.49
N PHE A 261 15.89 14.48 7.82
CA PHE A 261 14.77 14.26 6.92
C PHE A 261 14.85 15.15 5.67
N LEU A 262 15.02 16.47 5.85
CA LEU A 262 15.13 17.42 4.74
C LEU A 262 16.31 17.13 3.82
N LYS A 263 17.45 16.77 4.40
CA LYS A 263 18.64 16.37 3.63
C LYS A 263 18.35 15.12 2.77
N ARG A 264 17.66 14.15 3.34
CA ARG A 264 17.36 12.86 2.69
C ARG A 264 16.39 12.99 1.52
N ILE A 265 15.36 13.82 1.64
CA ILE A 265 14.41 14.09 0.55
C ILE A 265 14.97 15.09 -0.49
N GLY A 266 16.19 15.59 -0.30
CA GLY A 266 16.78 16.57 -1.20
C GLY A 266 16.09 17.94 -1.18
N ALA A 267 15.41 18.28 -0.07
CA ALA A 267 14.61 19.49 0.03
C ALA A 267 15.41 20.76 -0.27
N GLN A 268 16.69 20.80 0.07
CA GLN A 268 17.58 21.93 -0.25
C GLN A 268 17.71 22.15 -1.76
N GLN A 269 17.84 21.08 -2.53
CA GLN A 269 17.95 21.16 -4.01
C GLN A 269 16.63 21.57 -4.62
N ILE A 270 15.50 21.00 -4.14
CA ILE A 270 14.16 21.34 -4.62
C ILE A 270 13.85 22.82 -4.40
N VAL A 271 14.20 23.36 -3.22
CA VAL A 271 13.97 24.79 -2.93
C VAL A 271 14.89 25.68 -3.75
N GLN A 272 16.16 25.32 -3.93
CA GLN A 272 17.12 26.08 -4.73
C GLN A 272 16.70 26.18 -6.22
N THR A 273 16.06 25.16 -6.76
CA THR A 273 15.57 25.10 -8.14
C THR A 273 14.14 25.63 -8.30
N SER A 274 13.52 26.12 -7.22
CA SER A 274 12.12 26.59 -7.29
C SER A 274 12.01 27.90 -8.10
N PRO A 275 10.97 28.07 -8.93
CA PRO A 275 10.76 29.28 -9.72
C PRO A 275 10.68 30.56 -8.87
N THR A 276 10.28 30.44 -7.62
CA THR A 276 10.20 31.58 -6.69
C THR A 276 11.59 32.04 -6.24
N VAL A 277 12.48 31.10 -5.94
CA VAL A 277 13.87 31.40 -5.59
C VAL A 277 14.62 31.94 -6.80
N ASP A 278 14.35 31.42 -7.99
CA ASP A 278 14.95 31.93 -9.23
C ASP A 278 14.51 33.37 -9.56
N LYS A 279 13.23 33.70 -9.34
CA LYS A 279 12.76 35.09 -9.51
C LYS A 279 13.41 36.04 -8.50
N LEU A 280 13.51 35.63 -7.23
CA LEU A 280 14.17 36.41 -6.18
C LEU A 280 15.67 36.57 -6.46
N ALA A 281 16.35 35.48 -6.80
CA ALA A 281 17.76 35.50 -7.15
C ALA A 281 18.04 36.36 -8.38
N GLY A 282 17.22 36.27 -9.42
CA GLY A 282 17.32 37.12 -10.61
C GLY A 282 17.05 38.60 -10.32
N ALA A 283 16.16 38.92 -9.38
CA ALA A 283 15.96 40.30 -8.93
C ALA A 283 17.19 40.82 -8.16
N LEU A 284 17.77 40.03 -7.27
CA LEU A 284 18.99 40.35 -6.54
C LEU A 284 20.23 40.51 -7.40
N ASP A 285 20.39 39.67 -8.43
CA ASP A 285 21.47 39.77 -9.40
C ASP A 285 21.41 41.05 -10.25
N ARG A 286 20.21 41.60 -10.44
CA ARG A 286 20.05 42.94 -11.09
C ARG A 286 20.49 44.09 -10.19
N LEU A 287 20.44 43.90 -8.86
CA LEU A 287 20.92 44.91 -7.91
C LEU A 287 22.44 44.83 -7.74
N SER A 288 22.98 43.64 -7.70
CA SER A 288 24.44 43.41 -7.64
C SER A 288 24.76 42.00 -8.17
N PRO A 289 25.64 41.87 -9.19
CA PRO A 289 26.08 40.57 -9.72
C PRO A 289 26.63 39.65 -8.64
N GLY A 290 26.11 38.43 -8.54
CA GLY A 290 26.53 37.42 -7.57
C GLY A 290 25.65 37.32 -6.32
N LEU A 291 24.80 38.33 -6.02
CA LEU A 291 23.88 38.27 -4.87
C LEU A 291 22.81 37.18 -5.04
N GLY A 292 22.38 36.88 -6.26
CA GLY A 292 21.48 35.79 -6.54
C GLY A 292 22.02 34.43 -6.16
N ASN A 293 23.30 34.18 -6.39
CA ASN A 293 23.97 32.94 -6.00
C ASN A 293 24.10 32.81 -4.47
N VAL A 294 24.43 33.91 -3.78
CA VAL A 294 24.48 33.95 -2.33
C VAL A 294 23.09 33.69 -1.74
N ALA A 295 22.04 34.28 -2.32
CA ALA A 295 20.67 34.05 -1.90
C ALA A 295 20.25 32.58 -2.07
N ARG A 296 20.55 31.93 -3.20
CA ARG A 296 20.28 30.50 -3.42
C ARG A 296 21.00 29.62 -2.39
N GLN A 297 22.27 29.90 -2.09
CA GLN A 297 23.04 29.16 -1.09
C GLN A 297 22.49 29.36 0.34
N GLN A 298 22.13 30.59 0.69
CA GLN A 298 21.60 30.87 2.01
C GLN A 298 20.19 30.33 2.25
N VAL A 299 19.33 30.32 1.24
CA VAL A 299 17.99 29.71 1.33
C VAL A 299 18.09 28.21 1.63
N GLY A 300 19.02 27.51 0.97
CA GLY A 300 19.27 26.09 1.27
C GLY A 300 19.84 25.85 2.66
N ALA A 301 20.79 26.67 3.10
CA ALA A 301 21.46 26.53 4.41
C ALA A 301 20.52 26.87 5.60
N ASN A 302 19.57 27.78 5.40
CA ASN A 302 18.66 28.27 6.45
C ASN A 302 17.27 27.61 6.40
N LEU A 303 17.07 26.59 5.55
CA LEU A 303 15.76 25.96 5.36
C LEU A 303 15.20 25.39 6.68
N THR A 304 16.03 24.68 7.44
CA THR A 304 15.64 24.12 8.74
C THR A 304 15.24 25.23 9.74
N ALA A 305 16.00 26.33 9.78
CA ALA A 305 15.68 27.46 10.64
C ALA A 305 14.36 28.13 10.22
N GLY A 306 14.15 28.33 8.91
CA GLY A 306 12.90 28.88 8.38
C GLY A 306 11.69 28.00 8.70
N ILE A 307 11.80 26.69 8.57
CA ILE A 307 10.75 25.74 8.93
C ILE A 307 10.47 25.79 10.43
N ASN A 308 11.51 25.84 11.26
CA ASN A 308 11.37 25.92 12.71
C ASN A 308 10.71 27.23 13.17
N MET A 309 10.80 28.29 12.39
CA MET A 309 10.08 29.56 12.67
C MET A 309 8.60 29.51 12.29
N ILE A 310 8.24 28.76 11.25
CA ILE A 310 6.88 28.70 10.72
C ILE A 310 6.10 27.55 11.37
N GLY A 311 6.78 26.44 11.71
CA GLY A 311 6.17 25.26 12.31
C GLY A 311 5.91 25.42 13.80
N GLU A 312 4.89 24.75 14.29
CA GLU A 312 4.59 24.67 15.72
C GLU A 312 5.63 23.79 16.40
N GLN A 313 6.42 24.37 17.31
CA GLN A 313 7.44 23.65 18.06
C GLN A 313 6.80 22.75 19.12
N THR A 314 7.24 21.48 19.17
CA THR A 314 6.71 20.49 20.10
C THR A 314 7.78 19.46 20.44
N THR A 315 7.39 18.41 21.15
CA THR A 315 8.22 17.22 21.40
C THR A 315 7.52 15.98 20.89
N LEU A 316 8.27 15.07 20.30
CA LEU A 316 7.79 13.76 19.85
C LEU A 316 8.74 12.67 20.38
N GLU A 317 8.21 11.75 21.16
CA GLU A 317 9.00 10.67 21.79
C GLU A 317 10.27 11.18 22.52
N GLY A 318 10.15 12.32 23.22
CA GLY A 318 11.26 12.94 23.97
C GLY A 318 12.27 13.75 23.13
N GLN A 319 12.07 13.82 21.81
CA GLN A 319 12.92 14.60 20.90
C GLN A 319 12.23 15.93 20.51
N ARG A 320 13.03 16.95 20.19
CA ARG A 320 12.49 18.18 19.60
C ARG A 320 11.85 17.87 18.25
N ALA A 321 10.66 18.37 18.05
CA ALA A 321 9.87 18.12 16.86
C ALA A 321 9.19 19.41 16.38
N VAL A 322 8.80 19.41 15.12
CA VAL A 322 8.05 20.49 14.50
C VAL A 322 6.79 19.95 13.85
N THR A 323 5.67 20.61 14.07
CA THR A 323 4.40 20.26 13.41
C THR A 323 4.17 21.18 12.23
N LEU A 324 3.88 20.58 11.07
CA LEU A 324 3.65 21.25 9.80
C LEU A 324 2.44 20.66 9.08
N PRO A 325 1.72 21.45 8.28
CA PRO A 325 0.75 20.91 7.35
C PRO A 325 1.46 20.26 6.15
N LEU A 326 1.13 19.01 5.84
CA LEU A 326 1.42 18.36 4.57
C LEU A 326 0.17 18.51 3.69
N ARG A 327 0.24 19.35 2.68
CA ARG A 327 -0.89 19.67 1.80
C ARG A 327 -0.71 19.01 0.44
N PHE A 328 -1.82 18.51 -0.07
CA PHE A 328 -1.97 18.05 -1.44
C PHE A 328 -2.91 19.01 -2.16
N ASP A 329 -2.43 19.66 -3.18
CA ASP A 329 -3.17 20.65 -3.95
C ASP A 329 -2.98 20.41 -5.44
N ASP A 330 -4.03 19.90 -6.07
CA ASP A 330 -4.06 19.51 -7.48
C ASP A 330 -2.87 18.62 -7.91
N GLY A 331 -2.55 17.61 -7.07
CA GLY A 331 -1.47 16.65 -7.27
C GLY A 331 -0.10 17.10 -6.76
N ARG A 332 0.08 18.40 -6.50
CA ARG A 332 1.33 18.91 -5.92
C ARG A 332 1.36 18.70 -4.42
N THR A 333 2.52 18.36 -3.91
CA THR A 333 2.72 18.08 -2.48
C THR A 333 3.57 19.18 -1.83
N PHE A 334 3.10 19.69 -0.68
CA PHE A 334 3.76 20.74 0.07
C PHE A 334 3.90 20.37 1.55
N LEU A 335 5.10 20.50 2.09
CA LEU A 335 5.35 20.42 3.54
C LEU A 335 5.53 21.83 4.09
N GLY A 336 4.49 22.35 4.75
CA GLY A 336 4.46 23.78 5.07
C GLY A 336 4.57 24.63 3.80
N PRO A 337 5.60 25.48 3.68
CA PRO A 337 5.86 26.29 2.48
C PRO A 337 6.67 25.57 1.41
N ILE A 338 7.22 24.39 1.68
CA ILE A 338 8.17 23.67 0.81
C ILE A 338 7.43 22.79 -0.18
N PRO A 339 7.59 22.98 -1.49
CA PRO A 339 7.13 21.99 -2.46
C PRO A 339 8.02 20.73 -2.38
N LEU A 340 7.39 19.55 -2.32
CA LEU A 340 8.09 18.26 -2.30
C LEU A 340 8.10 17.56 -3.66
N GLY A 341 7.38 18.09 -4.65
CA GLY A 341 7.24 17.56 -5.99
C GLY A 341 5.79 17.35 -6.40
N ASP A 342 5.62 16.89 -7.65
CA ASP A 342 4.35 16.53 -8.28
C ASP A 342 4.08 15.03 -8.15
#